data_6f94101d73b8781a929fb65c6456a802
#
_entry.id   6f94101d73b8781a929fb65c6456a802
#
_cell.length_a   1.000
_cell.length_b   1.000
_cell.length_c   1.000
_cell.angle_alpha   90.00
_cell.angle_beta   90.00
_cell.angle_gamma   90.00
#
_symmetry.space_group_name_H-M   'P 1'
#
loop_
_entity.id
_entity.type
_entity.pdbx_description
1 polymer ?
#
loop_
_entity_poly.entity_id
_entity_poly.type
_entity_poly.pdbx_seq_one_letter_code
_entity_poly.pdbx_strand_id
1 'polypeptide(L)'
;MESQIAAECLGIPLSSVQITAADTSLTPYNTGTFGSSQTFICGNAVKLACDDLKKKMVEQLKVIYDGCTVKEKNHRYYISGGEELELSFEDAARKILFDPKGSVPIGAGTYKALACPNPFSVCFVKAEYHKKLNAIRLLDVIQVVDVGTPINRLTVAGQLEGGIAQGVGYALYERMEINPRSRRTLSTDFLHYRIPQMGDMPRTYVDMVNSHDPYGAGHRERGAPCKRH
;
A
#
# COMPACT_ATOMS: atom_id res chain seq x y z
N MET A 1 -4.04 0.18 -3.62
CA MET A 1 -2.56 0.33 -3.59
C MET A 1 -1.88 -0.75 -4.42
N GLU A 2 -2.21 -2.00 -4.29
CA GLU A 2 -1.60 -3.11 -5.07
C GLU A 2 -1.74 -2.93 -6.57
N SER A 3 -2.91 -2.45 -7.05
CA SER A 3 -3.11 -2.12 -8.47
C SER A 3 -2.18 -0.99 -8.96
N GLN A 4 -1.92 0.00 -8.11
CA GLN A 4 -1.00 1.11 -8.44
C GLN A 4 0.44 0.60 -8.56
N ILE A 5 0.85 -0.31 -7.65
CA ILE A 5 2.16 -0.95 -7.70
C ILE A 5 2.29 -1.79 -8.98
N ALA A 6 1.28 -2.60 -9.31
CA ALA A 6 1.29 -3.41 -10.52
C ALA A 6 1.35 -2.54 -11.79
N ALA A 7 0.52 -1.51 -11.88
CA ALA A 7 0.51 -0.56 -13.00
C ALA A 7 1.88 0.11 -13.19
N GLU A 8 2.50 0.58 -12.11
CA GLU A 8 3.84 1.19 -12.16
C GLU A 8 4.92 0.18 -12.54
N CYS A 9 4.88 -1.03 -11.96
CA CYS A 9 5.86 -2.07 -12.26
C CYS A 9 5.81 -2.57 -13.71
N LEU A 10 4.62 -2.59 -14.31
CA LEU A 10 4.43 -3.05 -15.69
C LEU A 10 4.44 -1.92 -16.72
N GLY A 11 4.38 -0.66 -16.27
CA GLY A 11 4.33 0.51 -17.15
C GLY A 11 3.02 0.62 -17.93
N ILE A 12 1.89 0.21 -17.33
CA ILE A 12 0.56 0.23 -17.94
C ILE A 12 -0.38 1.18 -17.18
N PRO A 13 -1.46 1.67 -17.83
CA PRO A 13 -2.46 2.48 -17.16
C PRO A 13 -3.13 1.74 -15.99
N LEU A 14 -3.42 2.44 -14.89
CA LEU A 14 -4.13 1.86 -13.75
C LEU A 14 -5.49 1.28 -14.13
N SER A 15 -6.16 1.88 -15.11
CA SER A 15 -7.45 1.40 -15.65
C SER A 15 -7.38 0.03 -16.31
N SER A 16 -6.18 -0.40 -16.73
CA SER A 16 -5.94 -1.73 -17.33
C SER A 16 -5.70 -2.82 -16.29
N VAL A 17 -5.63 -2.47 -14.99
CA VAL A 17 -5.40 -3.43 -13.91
C VAL A 17 -6.71 -3.76 -13.22
N GLN A 18 -7.12 -5.02 -13.33
CA GLN A 18 -8.20 -5.58 -12.52
C GLN A 18 -7.64 -6.30 -11.32
N ILE A 19 -8.31 -6.17 -10.18
CA ILE A 19 -7.92 -6.84 -8.95
C ILE A 19 -9.03 -7.77 -8.48
N THR A 20 -8.67 -8.99 -8.13
CA THR A 20 -9.54 -9.92 -7.41
C THR A 20 -8.96 -10.11 -6.02
N ALA A 21 -9.72 -9.76 -5.00
CA ALA A 21 -9.32 -9.84 -3.61
C ALA A 21 -10.45 -10.39 -2.75
N ALA A 22 -10.11 -10.90 -1.57
CA ALA A 22 -11.07 -11.41 -0.59
C ALA A 22 -11.94 -12.59 -1.06
N ASP A 23 -11.50 -13.32 -2.08
CA ASP A 23 -12.12 -14.55 -2.54
C ASP A 23 -11.14 -15.72 -2.35
N THR A 24 -11.38 -16.53 -1.32
CA THR A 24 -10.50 -17.65 -0.94
C THR A 24 -10.54 -18.81 -1.94
N SER A 25 -11.49 -18.82 -2.87
CA SER A 25 -11.54 -19.81 -3.96
C SER A 25 -10.61 -19.48 -5.12
N LEU A 26 -10.25 -18.20 -5.27
CA LEU A 26 -9.46 -17.69 -6.39
C LEU A 26 -8.09 -17.18 -5.98
N THR A 27 -7.97 -16.65 -4.74
CA THR A 27 -6.73 -16.03 -4.27
C THR A 27 -5.87 -16.99 -3.46
N PRO A 28 -4.54 -16.91 -3.57
CA PRO A 28 -3.66 -17.70 -2.72
C PRO A 28 -3.78 -17.30 -1.25
N TYR A 29 -3.30 -18.18 -0.37
CA TYR A 29 -3.31 -17.94 1.06
C TYR A 29 -2.59 -16.65 1.43
N ASN A 30 -3.23 -15.85 2.29
CA ASN A 30 -2.68 -14.66 2.91
C ASN A 30 -3.00 -14.69 4.40
N THR A 31 -2.03 -14.38 5.24
CA THR A 31 -2.20 -14.36 6.70
C THR A 31 -3.12 -13.25 7.20
N GLY A 32 -3.48 -12.30 6.35
CA GLY A 32 -4.30 -11.14 6.68
C GLY A 32 -3.47 -9.88 6.97
N THR A 33 -4.18 -8.77 7.13
CA THR A 33 -3.59 -7.46 7.42
C THR A 33 -3.55 -7.22 8.92
N PHE A 34 -2.36 -7.25 9.51
CA PHE A 34 -2.11 -6.93 10.90
C PHE A 34 -0.82 -6.13 11.04
N GLY A 35 -0.71 -5.31 12.09
CA GLY A 35 0.44 -4.44 12.30
C GLY A 35 0.70 -3.45 11.16
N SER A 36 -0.35 -3.07 10.40
CA SER A 36 -0.28 -2.17 9.23
C SER A 36 0.67 -2.64 8.12
N SER A 37 0.88 -3.95 7.99
CA SER A 37 1.88 -4.56 7.11
C SER A 37 1.45 -4.76 5.66
N GLN A 38 0.17 -4.53 5.31
CA GLN A 38 -0.39 -4.86 4.00
C GLN A 38 0.43 -4.31 2.84
N THR A 39 0.67 -3.01 2.83
CA THR A 39 1.39 -2.35 1.73
C THR A 39 2.83 -2.86 1.61
N PHE A 40 3.49 -3.12 2.74
CA PHE A 40 4.86 -3.61 2.76
C PHE A 40 4.96 -5.07 2.27
N ILE A 41 4.12 -5.95 2.77
CA ILE A 41 4.19 -7.39 2.44
C ILE A 41 3.54 -7.67 1.09
N CYS A 42 2.29 -7.30 0.90
CA CYS A 42 1.58 -7.58 -0.34
C CYS A 42 2.11 -6.74 -1.51
N GLY A 43 2.51 -5.50 -1.25
CA GLY A 43 3.13 -4.65 -2.27
C GLY A 43 4.43 -5.25 -2.83
N ASN A 44 5.30 -5.77 -1.96
CA ASN A 44 6.51 -6.48 -2.41
C ASN A 44 6.19 -7.80 -3.13
N ALA A 45 5.18 -8.55 -2.69
CA ALA A 45 4.74 -9.75 -3.39
C ALA A 45 4.23 -9.44 -4.81
N VAL A 46 3.44 -8.37 -4.97
CA VAL A 46 2.98 -7.88 -6.28
C VAL A 46 4.16 -7.48 -7.16
N LYS A 47 5.15 -6.76 -6.61
CA LYS A 47 6.36 -6.39 -7.35
C LYS A 47 7.11 -7.63 -7.86
N LEU A 48 7.34 -8.62 -6.99
CA LEU A 48 7.99 -9.87 -7.37
C LEU A 48 7.20 -10.63 -8.45
N ALA A 49 5.86 -10.64 -8.37
CA ALA A 49 5.01 -11.24 -9.39
C ALA A 49 5.13 -10.51 -10.74
N CYS A 50 5.18 -9.18 -10.72
CA CYS A 50 5.40 -8.38 -11.94
C CYS A 50 6.78 -8.63 -12.55
N ASP A 51 7.82 -8.76 -11.73
CA ASP A 51 9.18 -9.04 -12.20
C ASP A 51 9.29 -10.46 -12.78
N ASP A 52 8.62 -11.45 -12.19
CA ASP A 52 8.50 -12.81 -12.72
C ASP A 52 7.73 -12.83 -14.05
N LEU A 53 6.61 -12.09 -14.12
CA LEU A 53 5.83 -11.94 -15.36
C LEU A 53 6.68 -11.37 -16.50
N LYS A 54 7.43 -10.29 -16.24
CA LYS A 54 8.31 -9.68 -17.25
C LYS A 54 9.38 -10.65 -17.76
N LYS A 55 9.99 -11.44 -16.87
CA LYS A 55 10.95 -12.49 -17.25
C LYS A 55 10.31 -13.53 -18.17
N LYS A 56 9.15 -14.04 -17.79
CA LYS A 56 8.40 -15.02 -18.59
C LYS A 56 7.95 -14.46 -19.93
N MET A 57 7.58 -13.18 -20.01
CA MET A 57 7.29 -12.52 -21.27
C MET A 57 8.53 -12.46 -22.18
N VAL A 58 9.71 -12.14 -21.64
CA VAL A 58 10.97 -12.19 -22.41
C VAL A 58 11.23 -13.61 -22.94
N GLU A 59 10.99 -14.64 -22.13
CA GLU A 59 11.16 -16.04 -22.57
C GLU A 59 10.17 -16.41 -23.70
N GLN A 60 8.90 -16.01 -23.59
CA GLN A 60 7.91 -16.23 -24.64
C GLN A 60 8.26 -15.50 -25.94
N LEU A 61 8.69 -14.25 -25.83
CA LEU A 61 9.12 -13.48 -27.01
C LEU A 61 10.35 -14.10 -27.69
N LYS A 62 11.28 -14.71 -26.95
CA LYS A 62 12.42 -15.47 -27.54
C LYS A 62 11.96 -16.71 -28.32
N VAL A 63 10.88 -17.36 -27.87
CA VAL A 63 10.29 -18.50 -28.60
C VAL A 63 9.62 -18.04 -29.91
N ILE A 64 8.94 -16.88 -29.85
CA ILE A 64 8.25 -16.31 -31.02
C ILE A 64 9.26 -15.78 -32.05
N TYR A 65 10.26 -15.05 -31.58
CA TYR A 65 11.34 -14.45 -32.40
C TYR A 65 12.61 -15.30 -32.31
N ASP A 66 12.52 -16.53 -32.80
CA ASP A 66 13.61 -17.51 -32.77
C ASP A 66 14.91 -16.95 -33.38
N GLY A 67 16.05 -17.17 -32.70
CA GLY A 67 17.35 -16.63 -33.10
C GLY A 67 17.59 -15.16 -32.74
N CYS A 68 16.60 -14.44 -32.20
CA CYS A 68 16.73 -13.05 -31.78
C CYS A 68 17.08 -12.91 -30.30
N THR A 69 17.77 -11.80 -29.95
CA THR A 69 17.98 -11.40 -28.58
C THR A 69 16.83 -10.53 -28.11
N VAL A 70 16.20 -10.88 -26.99
CA VAL A 70 15.10 -10.11 -26.38
C VAL A 70 15.57 -9.57 -25.04
N LYS A 71 15.41 -8.25 -24.81
CA LYS A 71 15.71 -7.56 -23.56
C LYS A 71 14.55 -6.69 -23.12
N GLU A 72 14.22 -6.72 -21.85
CA GLU A 72 13.29 -5.76 -21.24
C GLU A 72 14.08 -4.62 -20.61
N LYS A 73 13.66 -3.39 -20.87
CA LYS A 73 14.20 -2.18 -20.25
C LYS A 73 13.14 -1.08 -20.24
N ASN A 74 12.96 -0.44 -19.08
CA ASN A 74 12.00 0.67 -18.94
C ASN A 74 10.58 0.30 -19.41
N HIS A 75 10.08 -0.89 -19.05
CA HIS A 75 8.76 -1.41 -19.42
C HIS A 75 8.56 -1.63 -20.93
N ARG A 76 9.63 -1.70 -21.71
CA ARG A 76 9.62 -1.98 -23.15
C ARG A 76 10.49 -3.19 -23.46
N TYR A 77 10.11 -3.90 -24.50
CA TYR A 77 10.80 -5.10 -24.98
C TYR A 77 11.53 -4.78 -26.28
N TYR A 78 12.83 -4.97 -26.27
CA TYR A 78 13.72 -4.74 -27.42
C TYR A 78 14.13 -6.08 -27.99
N ILE A 79 13.84 -6.27 -29.28
CA ILE A 79 14.15 -7.49 -30.02
C ILE A 79 15.20 -7.12 -31.03
N SER A 80 16.34 -7.81 -31.02
CA SER A 80 17.48 -7.57 -31.91
C SER A 80 18.06 -8.87 -32.43
N GLY A 81 18.56 -8.90 -33.64
CA GLY A 81 19.09 -10.08 -34.34
C GLY A 81 18.43 -10.34 -35.71
N GLY A 82 17.52 -9.47 -36.10
CA GLY A 82 16.86 -9.36 -37.40
C GLY A 82 16.44 -7.91 -37.62
N GLU A 83 15.16 -7.70 -37.88
CA GLU A 83 14.57 -6.36 -37.82
C GLU A 83 14.53 -5.88 -36.35
N GLU A 84 15.11 -4.72 -36.07
CA GLU A 84 15.08 -4.14 -34.71
C GLU A 84 13.65 -3.72 -34.39
N LEU A 85 13.08 -4.30 -33.35
CA LEU A 85 11.71 -4.06 -32.93
C LEU A 85 11.65 -3.64 -31.48
N GLU A 86 10.86 -2.61 -31.20
CA GLU A 86 10.55 -2.14 -29.86
C GLU A 86 9.04 -2.32 -29.60
N LEU A 87 8.69 -3.07 -28.58
CA LEU A 87 7.31 -3.32 -28.18
C LEU A 87 7.00 -2.71 -26.82
N SER A 88 5.81 -2.12 -26.68
CA SER A 88 5.25 -1.79 -25.38
C SER A 88 4.88 -3.10 -24.63
N PHE A 89 4.58 -2.99 -23.33
CA PHE A 89 4.08 -4.14 -22.55
C PHE A 89 2.80 -4.71 -23.20
N GLU A 90 1.87 -3.84 -23.61
CA GLU A 90 0.59 -4.24 -24.23
C GLU A 90 0.81 -4.92 -25.57
N ASP A 91 1.67 -4.37 -26.43
CA ASP A 91 1.97 -4.97 -27.74
C ASP A 91 2.68 -6.32 -27.59
N ALA A 92 3.61 -6.43 -26.65
CA ALA A 92 4.29 -7.68 -26.33
C ALA A 92 3.28 -8.74 -25.82
N ALA A 93 2.40 -8.35 -24.88
CA ALA A 93 1.35 -9.25 -24.39
C ALA A 93 0.39 -9.68 -25.49
N ARG A 94 -0.03 -8.76 -26.35
CA ARG A 94 -0.88 -9.04 -27.53
C ARG A 94 -0.18 -9.99 -28.49
N LYS A 95 1.11 -9.73 -28.78
CA LYS A 95 1.89 -10.62 -29.64
C LYS A 95 1.98 -12.04 -29.08
N ILE A 96 2.25 -12.19 -27.78
CA ILE A 96 2.30 -13.50 -27.13
C ILE A 96 0.94 -14.20 -27.16
N LEU A 97 -0.15 -13.46 -26.92
CA LEU A 97 -1.50 -14.02 -26.84
C LEU A 97 -1.98 -14.58 -28.20
N PHE A 98 -1.65 -13.89 -29.31
CA PHE A 98 -2.16 -14.24 -30.63
C PHE A 98 -1.18 -15.01 -31.52
N ASP A 99 0.06 -15.23 -31.05
CA ASP A 99 1.03 -16.04 -31.78
C ASP A 99 0.82 -17.54 -31.50
N PRO A 100 0.80 -18.41 -32.53
CA PRO A 100 0.63 -19.85 -32.32
C PRO A 100 1.72 -20.52 -31.46
N LYS A 101 2.90 -19.93 -31.37
CA LYS A 101 4.01 -20.38 -30.53
C LYS A 101 3.95 -19.80 -29.13
N GLY A 102 3.09 -18.81 -28.89
CA GLY A 102 2.98 -18.09 -27.63
C GLY A 102 2.20 -18.87 -26.59
N SER A 103 2.59 -18.74 -25.33
CA SER A 103 1.83 -19.21 -24.17
C SER A 103 1.68 -18.06 -23.20
N VAL A 104 0.44 -17.82 -22.74
CA VAL A 104 0.13 -16.70 -21.82
C VAL A 104 0.88 -16.86 -20.50
N PRO A 105 1.82 -15.96 -20.18
CA PRO A 105 2.59 -16.09 -18.97
C PRO A 105 1.78 -15.65 -17.75
N ILE A 106 1.96 -16.34 -16.62
CA ILE A 106 1.40 -16.01 -15.32
C ILE A 106 2.56 -15.70 -14.38
N GLY A 107 2.63 -14.45 -13.90
CA GLY A 107 3.59 -14.05 -12.88
C GLY A 107 3.14 -14.47 -11.49
N ALA A 108 4.05 -14.98 -10.69
CA ALA A 108 3.81 -15.34 -9.31
C ALA A 108 4.87 -14.72 -8.40
N GLY A 109 4.46 -14.27 -7.21
CA GLY A 109 5.37 -13.68 -6.24
C GLY A 109 4.91 -13.89 -4.81
N THR A 110 5.86 -14.27 -3.96
CA THR A 110 5.65 -14.37 -2.52
C THR A 110 6.72 -13.55 -1.82
N TYR A 111 6.34 -12.88 -0.75
CA TYR A 111 7.26 -12.08 0.04
C TYR A 111 7.14 -12.38 1.52
N LYS A 112 8.28 -12.56 2.18
CA LYS A 112 8.38 -12.69 3.62
C LYS A 112 9.28 -11.59 4.13
N ALA A 113 8.76 -10.73 5.00
CA ALA A 113 9.54 -9.67 5.61
C ALA A 113 10.65 -10.25 6.50
N LEU A 114 11.89 -9.81 6.30
CA LEU A 114 13.04 -10.14 7.14
C LEU A 114 13.25 -9.13 8.27
N ALA A 115 12.65 -7.94 8.15
CA ALA A 115 12.70 -6.87 9.13
C ALA A 115 11.34 -6.20 9.25
N CYS A 116 11.07 -5.60 10.39
CA CYS A 116 9.91 -4.76 10.62
C CYS A 116 10.37 -3.30 10.49
N PRO A 117 9.97 -2.57 9.45
CA PRO A 117 10.30 -1.16 9.34
C PRO A 117 9.60 -0.36 10.45
N ASN A 118 10.33 0.53 11.10
CA ASN A 118 9.81 1.38 12.16
C ASN A 118 9.39 2.72 11.57
N PRO A 119 8.08 3.05 11.52
CA PRO A 119 7.64 4.38 11.18
C PRO A 119 7.97 5.35 12.33
N PHE A 120 8.38 6.57 11.99
CA PHE A 120 8.58 7.66 12.95
C PHE A 120 7.47 8.67 12.78
N SER A 121 6.94 9.16 13.89
CA SER A 121 5.87 10.15 13.87
C SER A 121 6.06 11.16 14.97
N VAL A 122 5.74 12.42 14.66
CA VAL A 122 5.67 13.51 15.64
C VAL A 122 4.28 14.09 15.57
N CYS A 123 3.64 14.25 16.74
CA CYS A 123 2.32 14.81 16.88
C CYS A 123 2.35 16.03 17.81
N PHE A 124 1.82 17.16 17.34
CA PHE A 124 1.62 18.37 18.14
C PHE A 124 0.13 18.60 18.33
N VAL A 125 -0.27 18.89 19.55
CA VAL A 125 -1.66 19.12 19.92
C VAL A 125 -1.79 20.48 20.61
N LYS A 126 -2.70 21.31 20.09
CA LYS A 126 -3.13 22.54 20.73
C LYS A 126 -4.48 22.30 21.40
N ALA A 127 -4.53 22.51 22.71
CA ALA A 127 -5.74 22.27 23.49
C ALA A 127 -6.05 23.46 24.42
N GLU A 128 -7.32 23.62 24.72
CA GLU A 128 -7.85 24.52 25.74
C GLU A 128 -8.34 23.72 26.94
N TYR A 129 -8.02 24.18 28.14
CA TYR A 129 -8.58 23.61 29.37
C TYR A 129 -9.54 24.61 30.03
N HIS A 130 -10.80 24.22 30.12
CA HIS A 130 -11.84 25.02 30.74
C HIS A 130 -11.98 24.65 32.24
N LYS A 131 -11.35 25.43 33.10
CA LYS A 131 -11.24 25.15 34.55
C LYS A 131 -12.60 24.93 35.23
N LYS A 132 -13.63 25.76 34.91
CA LYS A 132 -14.95 25.67 35.57
C LYS A 132 -15.71 24.39 35.18
N LEU A 133 -15.55 23.92 33.95
CA LEU A 133 -16.21 22.73 33.44
C LEU A 133 -15.36 21.46 33.59
N ASN A 134 -14.13 21.62 34.03
CA ASN A 134 -13.12 20.55 34.04
C ASN A 134 -13.07 19.78 32.71
N ALA A 135 -13.07 20.52 31.61
CA ALA A 135 -13.17 19.96 30.27
C ALA A 135 -11.97 20.40 29.41
N ILE A 136 -11.51 19.51 28.56
CA ILE A 136 -10.47 19.76 27.56
C ILE A 136 -11.13 19.83 26.18
N ARG A 137 -10.78 20.89 25.43
CA ARG A 137 -11.16 21.04 24.03
C ARG A 137 -9.91 21.03 23.18
N LEU A 138 -9.84 20.13 22.22
CA LEU A 138 -8.78 20.12 21.22
C LEU A 138 -9.07 21.15 20.13
N LEU A 139 -8.09 21.95 19.77
CA LEU A 139 -8.21 22.99 18.75
C LEU A 139 -7.57 22.55 17.44
N ASP A 140 -6.31 22.18 17.51
CA ASP A 140 -5.51 21.79 16.36
C ASP A 140 -4.68 20.55 16.70
N VAL A 141 -4.55 19.64 15.74
CA VAL A 141 -3.63 18.51 15.77
C VAL A 141 -2.80 18.53 14.49
N ILE A 142 -1.49 18.51 14.64
CA ILE A 142 -0.55 18.44 13.53
C ILE A 142 0.23 17.14 13.69
N GLN A 143 0.17 16.27 12.70
CA GLN A 143 0.92 15.02 12.69
C GLN A 143 1.79 14.92 11.45
N VAL A 144 3.08 14.69 11.65
CA VAL A 144 4.06 14.44 10.60
C VAL A 144 4.61 13.04 10.78
N VAL A 145 4.61 12.27 9.70
CA VAL A 145 5.02 10.87 9.74
C VAL A 145 6.04 10.56 8.66
N ASP A 146 7.00 9.72 8.99
CA ASP A 146 7.88 9.09 8.02
C ASP A 146 7.34 7.70 7.68
N VAL A 147 6.79 7.57 6.49
CA VAL A 147 6.30 6.30 5.93
C VAL A 147 7.19 5.78 4.81
N GLY A 148 8.37 6.38 4.63
CA GLY A 148 9.17 6.16 3.43
C GLY A 148 8.49 6.79 2.21
N THR A 149 8.49 6.10 1.06
CA THR A 149 7.84 6.60 -0.16
C THR A 149 6.35 6.24 -0.14
N PRO A 150 5.43 7.21 0.02
CA PRO A 150 4.00 6.92 0.01
C PRO A 150 3.55 6.52 -1.40
N ILE A 151 2.92 5.35 -1.52
CA ILE A 151 2.34 4.87 -2.80
C ILE A 151 1.14 5.75 -3.18
N ASN A 152 0.33 6.12 -2.20
CA ASN A 152 -0.81 7.01 -2.37
C ASN A 152 -0.91 7.95 -1.16
N ARG A 153 -0.57 9.22 -1.36
CA ARG A 153 -0.58 10.24 -0.28
C ARG A 153 -1.96 10.44 0.33
N LEU A 154 -3.03 10.36 -0.48
CA LEU A 154 -4.39 10.55 0.00
C LEU A 154 -4.80 9.46 1.00
N THR A 155 -4.51 8.20 0.67
CA THR A 155 -4.83 7.08 1.57
C THR A 155 -3.98 7.09 2.83
N VAL A 156 -2.71 7.51 2.75
CA VAL A 156 -1.87 7.69 3.94
C VAL A 156 -2.42 8.80 4.84
N ALA A 157 -2.81 9.94 4.27
CA ALA A 157 -3.44 11.02 5.02
C ALA A 157 -4.70 10.54 5.74
N GLY A 158 -5.60 9.85 5.06
CA GLY A 158 -6.81 9.27 5.67
C GLY A 158 -6.52 8.28 6.80
N GLN A 159 -5.45 7.48 6.71
CA GLN A 159 -5.03 6.59 7.79
C GLN A 159 -4.51 7.38 9.01
N LEU A 160 -3.77 8.46 8.79
CA LEU A 160 -3.29 9.32 9.87
C LEU A 160 -4.44 10.05 10.57
N GLU A 161 -5.37 10.63 9.81
CA GLU A 161 -6.57 11.28 10.34
C GLU A 161 -7.43 10.29 11.15
N GLY A 162 -7.62 9.07 10.63
CA GLY A 162 -8.29 7.99 11.35
C GLY A 162 -7.58 7.61 12.65
N GLY A 163 -6.26 7.54 12.63
CA GLY A 163 -5.44 7.29 13.83
C GLY A 163 -5.56 8.41 14.88
N ILE A 164 -5.58 9.67 14.44
CA ILE A 164 -5.83 10.82 15.32
C ILE A 164 -7.22 10.72 15.95
N ALA A 165 -8.25 10.36 15.18
CA ALA A 165 -9.61 10.21 15.69
C ALA A 165 -9.68 9.12 16.78
N GLN A 166 -9.03 7.98 16.58
CA GLN A 166 -8.91 6.95 17.60
C GLN A 166 -8.17 7.45 18.84
N GLY A 167 -7.06 8.19 18.65
CA GLY A 167 -6.31 8.77 19.76
C GLY A 167 -7.13 9.76 20.60
N VAL A 168 -7.92 10.61 19.94
CA VAL A 168 -8.86 11.54 20.60
C VAL A 168 -9.93 10.77 21.35
N GLY A 169 -10.51 9.74 20.74
CA GLY A 169 -11.48 8.86 21.37
C GLY A 169 -10.93 8.23 22.64
N TYR A 170 -9.80 7.58 22.51
CA TYR A 170 -9.16 6.89 23.64
C TYR A 170 -8.78 7.83 24.80
N ALA A 171 -8.33 9.05 24.48
CA ALA A 171 -7.89 10.02 25.49
C ALA A 171 -9.03 10.74 26.22
N LEU A 172 -10.15 11.05 25.52
CA LEU A 172 -11.14 12.00 26.03
C LEU A 172 -12.57 11.44 26.15
N TYR A 173 -12.92 10.38 25.40
CA TYR A 173 -14.30 9.94 25.26
C TYR A 173 -14.54 8.49 25.67
N GLU A 174 -13.66 7.59 25.19
CA GLU A 174 -13.88 6.15 25.30
C GLU A 174 -13.53 5.65 26.71
N ARG A 175 -14.52 5.05 27.34
CA ARG A 175 -14.35 4.47 28.67
C ARG A 175 -15.10 3.15 28.79
N MET A 176 -14.37 2.09 29.04
CA MET A 176 -14.95 0.80 29.38
C MET A 176 -15.21 0.76 30.88
N GLU A 177 -16.49 0.79 31.27
CA GLU A 177 -16.90 0.72 32.66
C GLU A 177 -17.30 -0.71 33.02
N ILE A 178 -16.74 -1.22 34.12
CA ILE A 178 -17.02 -2.56 34.65
C ILE A 178 -17.60 -2.41 36.03
N ASN A 179 -18.75 -3.05 36.31
CA ASN A 179 -19.33 -3.08 37.63
C ASN A 179 -18.40 -3.90 38.57
N PRO A 180 -17.87 -3.31 39.65
CA PRO A 180 -16.88 -3.97 40.49
C PRO A 180 -17.43 -5.17 41.27
N ARG A 181 -18.75 -5.23 41.50
CA ARG A 181 -19.41 -6.34 42.21
C ARG A 181 -19.81 -7.47 41.29
N SER A 182 -20.50 -7.16 40.21
CA SER A 182 -20.99 -8.16 39.23
C SER A 182 -19.97 -8.54 38.16
N ARG A 183 -18.89 -7.78 38.02
CA ARG A 183 -17.88 -7.89 36.95
C ARG A 183 -18.46 -7.83 35.53
N ARG A 184 -19.68 -7.31 35.40
CA ARG A 184 -20.31 -7.11 34.10
C ARG A 184 -19.89 -5.77 33.51
N THR A 185 -19.66 -5.73 32.19
CA THR A 185 -19.43 -4.49 31.47
C THR A 185 -20.70 -3.64 31.44
N LEU A 186 -20.60 -2.36 31.76
CA LEU A 186 -21.68 -1.39 31.71
C LEU A 186 -21.74 -0.65 30.39
N SER A 187 -20.59 -0.49 29.72
CA SER A 187 -20.46 0.15 28.41
C SER A 187 -20.76 -0.84 27.28
N THR A 188 -22.02 -1.29 27.16
CA THR A 188 -22.43 -2.35 26.22
C THR A 188 -23.03 -1.83 24.92
N ASP A 189 -23.25 -0.55 24.83
CA ASP A 189 -23.86 0.13 23.66
C ASP A 189 -23.26 1.53 23.47
N PHE A 190 -23.56 2.19 22.35
CA PHE A 190 -23.05 3.53 22.04
C PHE A 190 -23.64 4.67 22.85
N LEU A 191 -24.61 4.44 23.71
CA LEU A 191 -25.07 5.42 24.70
C LEU A 191 -24.12 5.50 25.90
N HIS A 192 -23.51 4.36 26.25
CA HIS A 192 -22.62 4.22 27.40
C HIS A 192 -21.13 4.21 26.98
N TYR A 193 -20.82 3.63 25.81
CA TYR A 193 -19.49 3.70 25.23
C TYR A 193 -19.43 4.78 24.15
N ARG A 194 -18.91 5.93 24.54
CA ARG A 194 -18.87 7.10 23.65
C ARG A 194 -17.64 7.07 22.76
N ILE A 195 -17.85 7.22 21.48
CA ILE A 195 -16.81 7.52 20.48
C ILE A 195 -16.90 8.99 20.07
N PRO A 196 -15.79 9.64 19.65
CA PRO A 196 -15.84 11.01 19.17
C PRO A 196 -16.70 11.13 17.92
N GLN A 197 -17.48 12.19 17.86
CA GLN A 197 -18.28 12.55 16.69
C GLN A 197 -17.48 13.53 15.82
N MET A 198 -17.95 13.77 14.59
CA MET A 198 -17.33 14.72 13.65
C MET A 198 -17.15 16.11 14.28
N GLY A 199 -18.11 16.58 15.08
CA GLY A 199 -18.07 17.88 15.76
C GLY A 199 -17.08 17.97 16.92
N ASP A 200 -16.61 16.83 17.43
CA ASP A 200 -15.65 16.77 18.53
C ASP A 200 -14.21 16.81 18.02
N MET A 201 -14.00 16.59 16.70
CA MET A 201 -12.68 16.53 16.13
C MET A 201 -12.05 17.91 16.00
N PRO A 202 -10.74 18.03 16.35
CA PRO A 202 -9.97 19.24 16.12
C PRO A 202 -9.71 19.44 14.61
N ARG A 203 -9.25 20.62 14.24
CA ARG A 203 -8.65 20.80 12.93
C ARG A 203 -7.39 19.95 12.84
N THR A 204 -7.33 19.11 11.82
CA THR A 204 -6.26 18.12 11.66
C THR A 204 -5.40 18.48 10.46
N TYR A 205 -4.09 18.49 10.66
CA TYR A 205 -3.10 18.72 9.62
C TYR A 205 -2.14 17.53 9.61
N VAL A 206 -2.02 16.87 8.48
CA VAL A 206 -1.12 15.73 8.31
C VAL A 206 -0.13 15.98 7.20
N ASP A 207 1.12 15.60 7.41
CA ASP A 207 2.16 15.65 6.38
C ASP A 207 3.08 14.43 6.48
N MET A 208 3.81 14.18 5.40
CA MET A 208 4.66 13.02 5.22
C MET A 208 6.06 13.45 4.83
N VAL A 209 7.03 12.96 5.56
CA VAL A 209 8.44 13.07 5.23
C VAL A 209 8.97 11.72 4.75
N ASN A 210 10.08 11.72 4.05
CA ASN A 210 10.75 10.52 3.60
C ASN A 210 12.23 10.64 3.97
N SER A 211 12.64 9.92 5.00
CA SER A 211 14.03 9.85 5.45
C SER A 211 14.90 8.95 4.59
N HIS A 212 14.30 8.27 3.59
CA HIS A 212 14.97 7.26 2.77
C HIS A 212 15.53 6.09 3.59
N ASP A 213 14.89 5.78 4.73
CA ASP A 213 15.22 4.62 5.54
C ASP A 213 15.17 3.35 4.66
N PRO A 214 16.22 2.53 4.66
CA PRO A 214 16.26 1.30 3.87
C PRO A 214 15.19 0.28 4.24
N TYR A 215 14.57 0.38 5.40
CA TYR A 215 13.50 -0.51 5.89
C TYR A 215 12.14 0.18 6.01
N GLY A 216 12.00 1.43 5.57
CA GLY A 216 10.74 2.17 5.63
C GLY A 216 9.63 1.52 4.81
N ALA A 217 8.36 1.77 5.18
CA ALA A 217 7.19 1.12 4.60
C ALA A 217 7.02 1.28 3.09
N GLY A 218 7.70 2.21 2.45
CA GLY A 218 7.75 2.40 1.01
C GLY A 218 9.12 2.10 0.41
N HIS A 219 9.96 1.32 1.10
CA HIS A 219 11.33 1.10 0.66
C HIS A 219 11.38 0.34 -0.66
N ARG A 220 12.13 0.91 -1.57
CA ARG A 220 12.67 0.24 -2.74
C ARG A 220 13.85 -0.61 -2.36
N GLU A 221 13.81 -1.88 -2.69
CA GLU A 221 15.05 -2.64 -2.83
C GLU A 221 15.97 -1.93 -3.83
N ARG A 222 17.25 -1.86 -3.46
CA ARG A 222 18.31 -1.34 -4.33
C ARG A 222 18.23 -2.04 -5.68
N GLY A 223 17.86 -1.33 -6.72
CA GLY A 223 17.92 -1.88 -8.07
C GLY A 223 16.93 -1.32 -9.10
N ALA A 224 15.91 -0.59 -8.71
CA ALA A 224 15.00 0.01 -9.69
C ALA A 224 14.84 1.51 -9.47
N PRO A 225 15.29 2.37 -10.38
CA PRO A 225 14.99 3.79 -10.34
C PRO A 225 13.54 4.01 -10.76
N CYS A 226 12.62 4.24 -9.83
CA CYS A 226 11.36 4.87 -10.14
C CYS A 226 11.63 6.36 -10.37
N LYS A 227 11.48 6.82 -11.55
CA LYS A 227 11.59 8.24 -11.83
C LYS A 227 10.38 8.94 -11.24
N ARG A 228 10.62 10.04 -10.52
CA ARG A 228 9.58 10.98 -10.11
C ARG A 228 8.94 11.55 -11.37
N HIS A 229 7.67 11.54 -11.44
CA HIS A 229 6.89 12.45 -12.26
C HIS A 229 6.25 13.48 -11.35
#